data_20ad8c3bed570ccda467200df791ade8
#
_entry.id   20ad8c3bed570ccda467200df791ade8
#
_cell.length_a   1.000
_cell.length_b   1.000
_cell.length_c   1.000
_cell.angle_alpha   90.00
_cell.angle_beta   90.00
_cell.angle_gamma   90.00
#
_symmetry.space_group_name_H-M   'P 1'
#
loop_
_entity.id
_entity.type
_entity.pdbx_description
1 polymer ?
#
loop_
_entity_poly.entity_id
_entity_poly.type
_entity_poly.pdbx_seq_one_letter_code
_entity_poly.pdbx_strand_id
1 'polypeptide(L)'
;MTLSFYTHKNHTREREREREREREIMSTLTGPPVPPSPRDDAVQLHRAFKGFGCDNEAVINIIAHRDATQRALIQHEYKYMYSEDLFKRLASELHGKLEIAVLCWMHDPAGRDATILQQGLSSYTVNLQSVTEVLCSRTPSQIYTLKQIYHSMFGVYLENDIEQQTLGDHKKILLAYVTTPRSEGFEVDRELVERDAKALFKAGEKKLGTDEKTFIRIFSERSRAHLVAIDSSYRNMYGNSLKKAVKSETSGKFELALLTILQCAHNPAKYFAKVLHKAMTGLGTDDTTLIRVIVTRTEIDMQYIKAEYQKKYRKSLNDAVHSETSGHYRSFLLSLLGPNR
;
A
#
# COMPACT_ATOMS: atom_id res chain seq x y z
N MET A 1 37.08 -7.26 24.29
CA MET A 1 36.28 -6.54 23.26
C MET A 1 35.55 -7.43 22.24
N THR A 2 35.83 -8.70 22.13
CA THR A 2 35.27 -9.62 21.12
C THR A 2 33.90 -10.22 21.43
N LEU A 3 33.49 -10.34 22.67
CA LEU A 3 32.18 -10.91 23.07
C LEU A 3 30.98 -9.96 22.81
N SER A 4 31.17 -8.64 22.90
CA SER A 4 30.10 -7.65 22.69
C SER A 4 29.66 -7.55 21.22
N PHE A 5 30.56 -7.80 20.28
CA PHE A 5 30.23 -7.79 18.82
C PHE A 5 29.44 -9.02 18.37
N TYR A 6 29.65 -10.19 19.03
CA TYR A 6 28.93 -11.42 18.72
C TYR A 6 27.48 -11.41 19.22
N THR A 7 27.25 -10.85 20.41
CA THR A 7 25.89 -10.73 20.96
C THR A 7 25.04 -9.73 20.16
N HIS A 8 25.63 -8.63 19.68
CA HIS A 8 24.89 -7.63 18.89
C HIS A 8 24.50 -8.18 17.51
N LYS A 9 25.36 -8.94 16.82
CA LYS A 9 25.06 -9.61 15.55
C LYS A 9 23.98 -10.69 15.67
N ASN A 10 23.96 -11.45 16.76
CA ASN A 10 22.94 -12.47 16.98
C ASN A 10 21.56 -11.85 17.26
N HIS A 11 21.50 -10.78 18.04
CA HIS A 11 20.23 -10.04 18.31
C HIS A 11 19.65 -9.40 17.03
N THR A 12 20.50 -8.92 16.14
CA THR A 12 20.06 -8.33 14.86
C THR A 12 19.48 -9.42 13.94
N ARG A 13 20.15 -10.57 13.85
CA ARG A 13 19.68 -11.73 13.05
C ARG A 13 18.38 -12.36 13.61
N GLU A 14 18.21 -12.41 14.92
CA GLU A 14 16.95 -12.87 15.54
C GLU A 14 15.80 -11.94 15.23
N ARG A 15 16.00 -10.63 15.36
CA ARG A 15 14.98 -9.62 15.00
C ARG A 15 14.65 -9.63 13.51
N GLU A 16 15.61 -9.89 12.65
CA GLU A 16 15.37 -10.05 11.20
C GLU A 16 14.53 -11.29 10.91
N ARG A 17 14.84 -12.43 11.55
CA ARG A 17 14.04 -13.67 11.43
C ARG A 17 12.64 -13.54 12.01
N GLU A 18 12.46 -12.82 13.11
CA GLU A 18 11.13 -12.52 13.65
C GLU A 18 10.32 -11.66 12.68
N ARG A 19 10.93 -10.62 12.12
CA ARG A 19 10.28 -9.76 11.11
C ARG A 19 9.93 -10.52 9.82
N GLU A 20 10.78 -11.44 9.39
CA GLU A 20 10.49 -12.32 8.25
C GLU A 20 9.32 -13.26 8.53
N ARG A 21 9.30 -13.90 9.70
CA ARG A 21 8.16 -14.74 10.14
C ARG A 21 6.87 -13.94 10.27
N GLU A 22 6.91 -12.74 10.84
CA GLU A 22 5.74 -11.86 10.91
C GLU A 22 5.24 -11.48 9.52
N ARG A 23 6.13 -11.20 8.56
CA ARG A 23 5.77 -10.94 7.16
C ARG A 23 5.13 -12.15 6.49
N GLU A 24 5.65 -13.34 6.69
CA GLU A 24 5.06 -14.58 6.17
C GLU A 24 3.65 -14.84 6.71
N ILE A 25 3.42 -14.56 8.00
CA ILE A 25 2.10 -14.70 8.64
C ILE A 25 1.10 -13.67 8.10
N MET A 26 1.55 -12.48 7.73
CA MET A 26 0.71 -11.38 7.26
C MET A 26 0.40 -11.43 5.76
N SER A 27 1.30 -12.02 4.98
CA SER A 27 1.17 -12.18 3.54
C SER A 27 0.16 -13.26 3.17
N THR A 28 -0.55 -13.07 2.05
CA THR A 28 -1.37 -14.12 1.43
C THR A 28 -0.68 -14.80 0.26
N LEU A 29 0.53 -14.37 -0.07
CA LEU A 29 1.29 -14.98 -1.15
C LEU A 29 1.53 -16.47 -0.86
N THR A 30 1.11 -17.31 -1.79
CA THR A 30 1.32 -18.76 -1.73
C THR A 30 2.33 -19.14 -2.81
N GLY A 31 3.44 -19.75 -2.41
CA GLY A 31 4.42 -20.31 -3.34
C GLY A 31 4.37 -21.84 -3.34
N PRO A 32 4.94 -22.50 -4.34
CA PRO A 32 5.14 -23.95 -4.32
C PRO A 32 6.09 -24.32 -3.17
N PRO A 33 5.94 -25.52 -2.57
CA PRO A 33 6.80 -25.97 -1.47
C PRO A 33 8.30 -25.97 -1.83
N VAL A 34 8.60 -26.27 -3.08
CA VAL A 34 9.95 -26.14 -3.66
C VAL A 34 9.83 -25.19 -4.85
N PRO A 35 10.36 -23.98 -4.75
CA PRO A 35 10.27 -23.02 -5.87
C PRO A 35 11.08 -23.56 -7.06
N PRO A 36 10.52 -23.55 -8.29
CA PRO A 36 11.29 -23.83 -9.51
C PRO A 36 12.44 -22.84 -9.66
N SER A 37 13.42 -23.21 -10.48
CA SER A 37 14.48 -22.26 -10.80
C SER A 37 13.90 -21.06 -11.59
N PRO A 38 14.43 -19.85 -11.44
CA PRO A 38 13.99 -18.70 -12.24
C PRO A 38 14.11 -18.94 -13.76
N ARG A 39 15.08 -19.77 -14.15
CA ARG A 39 15.28 -20.20 -15.52
C ARG A 39 14.14 -21.09 -16.04
N ASP A 40 13.67 -22.03 -15.22
CA ASP A 40 12.55 -22.91 -15.59
C ASP A 40 11.26 -22.12 -15.71
N ASP A 41 11.02 -21.17 -14.80
CA ASP A 41 9.90 -20.26 -14.87
C ASP A 41 9.96 -19.39 -16.15
N ALA A 42 11.13 -18.86 -16.54
CA ALA A 42 11.33 -18.11 -17.76
C ALA A 42 11.05 -18.97 -19.03
N VAL A 43 11.47 -20.23 -19.02
CA VAL A 43 11.15 -21.18 -20.11
C VAL A 43 9.65 -21.44 -20.22
N GLN A 44 8.99 -21.66 -19.09
CA GLN A 44 7.54 -21.91 -19.09
C GLN A 44 6.75 -20.67 -19.55
N LEU A 45 7.12 -19.47 -19.09
CA LEU A 45 6.52 -18.22 -19.56
C LEU A 45 6.72 -18.02 -21.07
N HIS A 46 7.93 -18.27 -21.57
CA HIS A 46 8.19 -18.19 -23.01
C HIS A 46 7.34 -19.17 -23.82
N ARG A 47 7.10 -20.37 -23.28
CA ARG A 47 6.18 -21.35 -23.91
C ARG A 47 4.74 -20.87 -23.88
N ALA A 48 4.29 -20.25 -22.78
CA ALA A 48 2.95 -19.70 -22.63
C ALA A 48 2.65 -18.58 -23.65
N PHE A 49 3.68 -17.90 -24.15
CA PHE A 49 3.59 -16.86 -25.19
C PHE A 49 3.75 -17.39 -26.62
N LYS A 50 4.00 -18.71 -26.79
CA LYS A 50 4.11 -19.33 -28.12
C LYS A 50 2.77 -19.90 -28.54
N GLY A 51 2.35 -19.54 -29.75
CA GLY A 51 1.15 -20.11 -30.36
C GLY A 51 0.11 -19.06 -30.74
N PHE A 52 -1.11 -19.47 -30.87
CA PHE A 52 -2.23 -18.59 -31.24
C PHE A 52 -2.87 -18.02 -29.96
N GLY A 53 -2.31 -16.92 -29.46
CA GLY A 53 -2.70 -16.30 -28.19
C GLY A 53 -1.82 -16.70 -27.01
N CYS A 54 -2.07 -16.07 -25.86
CA CYS A 54 -1.35 -16.31 -24.62
C CYS A 54 -2.05 -17.36 -23.74
N ASP A 55 -1.29 -18.31 -23.20
CA ASP A 55 -1.77 -19.17 -22.11
C ASP A 55 -1.78 -18.38 -20.80
N ASN A 56 -2.87 -17.63 -20.60
CA ASN A 56 -3.05 -16.79 -19.41
C ASN A 56 -3.03 -17.58 -18.11
N GLU A 57 -3.48 -18.83 -18.13
CA GLU A 57 -3.52 -19.67 -16.93
C GLU A 57 -2.10 -20.07 -16.51
N ALA A 58 -1.25 -20.46 -17.45
CA ALA A 58 0.15 -20.75 -17.18
C ALA A 58 0.89 -19.49 -16.67
N VAL A 59 0.64 -18.32 -17.25
CA VAL A 59 1.21 -17.04 -16.78
C VAL A 59 0.79 -16.76 -15.34
N ILE A 60 -0.50 -16.89 -15.01
CA ILE A 60 -1.03 -16.65 -13.67
C ILE A 60 -0.43 -17.62 -12.66
N ASN A 61 -0.38 -18.90 -12.98
CA ASN A 61 0.15 -19.96 -12.10
C ASN A 61 1.63 -19.75 -11.77
N ILE A 62 2.39 -19.08 -12.62
CA ILE A 62 3.78 -18.72 -12.33
C ILE A 62 3.80 -17.39 -11.56
N ILE A 63 3.35 -16.30 -12.18
CA ILE A 63 3.59 -14.94 -11.71
C ILE A 63 2.89 -14.64 -10.36
N ALA A 64 1.67 -15.16 -10.14
CA ALA A 64 0.95 -14.92 -8.90
C ALA A 64 1.53 -15.67 -7.69
N HIS A 65 2.41 -16.64 -7.91
CA HIS A 65 2.99 -17.52 -6.88
C HIS A 65 4.50 -17.32 -6.71
N ARG A 66 5.02 -16.16 -7.08
CA ARG A 66 6.44 -15.77 -6.89
C ARG A 66 6.52 -14.46 -6.12
N ASP A 67 7.42 -14.40 -5.15
CA ASP A 67 7.72 -13.17 -4.42
C ASP A 67 8.47 -12.16 -5.30
N ALA A 68 8.71 -10.96 -4.76
CA ALA A 68 9.34 -9.88 -5.51
C ALA A 68 10.75 -10.25 -6.00
N THR A 69 11.53 -10.96 -5.18
CA THR A 69 12.89 -11.40 -5.53
C THR A 69 12.85 -12.44 -6.65
N GLN A 70 11.97 -13.42 -6.54
CA GLN A 70 11.78 -14.46 -7.56
C GLN A 70 11.34 -13.84 -8.89
N ARG A 71 10.37 -12.89 -8.87
CA ARG A 71 9.93 -12.19 -10.09
C ARG A 71 11.06 -11.40 -10.75
N ALA A 72 11.91 -10.74 -9.96
CA ALA A 72 13.08 -10.02 -10.50
C ALA A 72 14.09 -10.96 -11.15
N LEU A 73 14.38 -12.12 -10.52
CA LEU A 73 15.25 -13.15 -11.09
C LEU A 73 14.68 -13.74 -12.38
N ILE A 74 13.38 -14.01 -12.43
CA ILE A 74 12.70 -14.50 -13.66
C ILE A 74 12.84 -13.47 -14.80
N GLN A 75 12.63 -12.18 -14.52
CA GLN A 75 12.83 -11.12 -15.52
C GLN A 75 14.27 -11.09 -16.06
N HIS A 76 15.26 -11.24 -15.16
CA HIS A 76 16.66 -11.29 -15.55
C HIS A 76 16.97 -12.50 -16.43
N GLU A 77 16.54 -13.71 -16.03
CA GLU A 77 16.75 -14.95 -16.79
C GLU A 77 16.03 -14.89 -18.16
N TYR A 78 14.81 -14.37 -18.20
CA TYR A 78 14.07 -14.23 -19.45
C TYR A 78 14.80 -13.32 -20.44
N LYS A 79 15.29 -12.18 -19.98
CA LYS A 79 16.07 -11.25 -20.81
C LYS A 79 17.40 -11.88 -21.27
N TYR A 80 18.08 -12.61 -20.40
CA TYR A 80 19.33 -13.30 -20.73
C TYR A 80 19.11 -14.39 -21.79
N MET A 81 18.06 -15.19 -21.67
CA MET A 81 17.80 -16.33 -22.56
C MET A 81 17.22 -15.95 -23.90
N TYR A 82 16.34 -14.93 -23.93
CA TYR A 82 15.55 -14.60 -25.11
C TYR A 82 15.86 -13.21 -25.69
N SER A 83 16.78 -12.45 -25.08
CA SER A 83 17.12 -11.08 -25.48
C SER A 83 15.89 -10.14 -25.54
N GLU A 84 14.83 -10.48 -24.81
CA GLU A 84 13.56 -9.78 -24.76
C GLU A 84 13.22 -9.37 -23.32
N ASP A 85 12.60 -8.22 -23.16
CA ASP A 85 12.14 -7.74 -21.85
C ASP A 85 10.80 -8.41 -21.50
N LEU A 86 10.77 -9.17 -20.39
CA LEU A 86 9.58 -9.89 -19.94
C LEU A 86 8.40 -8.95 -19.67
N PHE A 87 8.67 -7.76 -19.13
CA PHE A 87 7.62 -6.79 -18.84
C PHE A 87 6.90 -6.33 -20.12
N LYS A 88 7.71 -6.01 -21.17
CA LYS A 88 7.19 -5.64 -22.48
C LYS A 88 6.46 -6.80 -23.13
N ARG A 89 6.97 -8.02 -22.97
CA ARG A 89 6.32 -9.21 -23.50
C ARG A 89 4.96 -9.44 -22.84
N LEU A 90 4.87 -9.38 -21.52
CA LEU A 90 3.59 -9.47 -20.81
C LEU A 90 2.60 -8.39 -21.27
N ALA A 91 3.06 -7.15 -21.44
CA ALA A 91 2.22 -6.06 -21.94
C ALA A 91 1.69 -6.29 -23.37
N SER A 92 2.42 -7.00 -24.22
CA SER A 92 1.97 -7.33 -25.59
C SER A 92 1.02 -8.53 -25.65
N GLU A 93 1.06 -9.42 -24.65
CA GLU A 93 0.29 -10.67 -24.61
C GLU A 93 -0.99 -10.57 -23.80
N LEU A 94 -0.97 -9.80 -22.72
CA LEU A 94 -2.10 -9.66 -21.82
C LEU A 94 -2.94 -8.44 -22.20
N HIS A 95 -4.23 -8.48 -21.84
CA HIS A 95 -5.16 -7.40 -22.20
C HIS A 95 -6.06 -7.01 -21.03
N GLY A 96 -6.45 -5.72 -21.01
CA GLY A 96 -7.45 -5.17 -20.09
C GLY A 96 -7.06 -5.24 -18.62
N LYS A 97 -7.98 -5.65 -17.76
CA LYS A 97 -7.78 -5.65 -16.29
C LYS A 97 -6.71 -6.65 -15.84
N LEU A 98 -6.56 -7.79 -16.54
CA LEU A 98 -5.51 -8.76 -16.27
C LEU A 98 -4.13 -8.16 -16.53
N GLU A 99 -3.94 -7.51 -17.67
CA GLU A 99 -2.70 -6.82 -18.01
C GLU A 99 -2.31 -5.81 -16.92
N ILE A 100 -3.23 -4.89 -16.57
CA ILE A 100 -3.00 -3.87 -15.55
C ILE A 100 -2.58 -4.50 -14.22
N ALA A 101 -3.26 -5.55 -13.80
CA ALA A 101 -3.00 -6.21 -12.52
C ALA A 101 -1.65 -6.94 -12.52
N VAL A 102 -1.34 -7.68 -13.58
CA VAL A 102 -0.08 -8.44 -13.70
C VAL A 102 1.10 -7.48 -13.82
N LEU A 103 1.03 -6.46 -14.67
CA LEU A 103 2.13 -5.50 -14.83
C LEU A 103 2.41 -4.73 -13.52
N CYS A 104 1.38 -4.34 -12.79
CA CYS A 104 1.55 -3.74 -11.46
C CYS A 104 2.22 -4.74 -10.50
N TRP A 105 1.82 -6.01 -10.51
CA TRP A 105 2.37 -7.05 -9.65
C TRP A 105 3.84 -7.39 -9.96
N MET A 106 4.29 -7.23 -11.20
CA MET A 106 5.67 -7.53 -11.59
C MET A 106 6.72 -6.68 -10.87
N HIS A 107 6.37 -5.48 -10.44
CA HIS A 107 7.24 -4.66 -9.61
C HIS A 107 7.36 -5.21 -8.18
N ASP A 108 8.41 -4.81 -7.47
CA ASP A 108 8.51 -4.95 -6.02
C ASP A 108 7.52 -4.00 -5.30
N PRO A 109 7.31 -4.12 -3.99
CA PRO A 109 6.34 -3.28 -3.29
C PRO A 109 6.58 -1.76 -3.44
N ALA A 110 7.82 -1.30 -3.43
CA ALA A 110 8.14 0.12 -3.60
C ALA A 110 7.94 0.59 -5.05
N GLY A 111 8.31 -0.25 -6.02
CA GLY A 111 8.09 0.02 -7.45
C GLY A 111 6.61 0.05 -7.83
N ARG A 112 5.77 -0.79 -7.19
CA ARG A 112 4.31 -0.71 -7.35
C ARG A 112 3.77 0.64 -6.88
N ASP A 113 4.16 1.04 -5.68
CA ASP A 113 3.75 2.32 -5.12
C ASP A 113 4.23 3.48 -6.01
N ALA A 114 5.48 3.44 -6.47
CA ALA A 114 6.05 4.43 -7.37
C ALA A 114 5.27 4.54 -8.69
N THR A 115 4.93 3.40 -9.30
CA THR A 115 4.15 3.35 -10.55
C THR A 115 2.74 3.92 -10.35
N ILE A 116 2.06 3.55 -9.26
CA ILE A 116 0.72 4.07 -8.95
C ILE A 116 0.76 5.59 -8.71
N LEU A 117 1.78 6.08 -8.02
CA LEU A 117 1.94 7.52 -7.76
C LEU A 117 2.22 8.27 -9.06
N GLN A 118 3.12 7.78 -9.89
CA GLN A 118 3.45 8.41 -11.17
C GLN A 118 2.20 8.49 -12.08
N GLN A 119 1.45 7.40 -12.19
CA GLN A 119 0.19 7.38 -12.93
C GLN A 119 -0.85 8.35 -12.34
N GLY A 120 -0.98 8.37 -11.02
CA GLY A 120 -1.94 9.23 -10.33
C GLY A 120 -1.57 10.71 -10.31
N LEU A 121 -0.28 11.05 -10.48
CA LEU A 121 0.25 12.41 -10.59
C LEU A 121 0.47 12.83 -12.06
N SER A 122 0.20 11.96 -13.03
CA SER A 122 0.30 12.31 -14.43
C SER A 122 -0.80 13.32 -14.83
N SER A 123 -0.40 14.35 -15.58
CA SER A 123 -1.31 15.40 -16.07
C SER A 123 -2.46 14.88 -16.96
N TYR A 124 -2.33 13.67 -17.50
CA TYR A 124 -3.36 13.06 -18.35
C TYR A 124 -4.46 12.33 -17.55
N THR A 125 -4.14 11.80 -16.37
CA THR A 125 -5.05 10.95 -15.58
C THR A 125 -4.93 11.21 -14.09
N VAL A 126 -5.02 12.48 -13.66
CA VAL A 126 -4.82 12.86 -12.26
C VAL A 126 -5.80 12.11 -11.34
N ASN A 127 -5.29 11.15 -10.58
CA ASN A 127 -6.05 10.42 -9.56
C ASN A 127 -5.51 10.70 -8.16
N LEU A 128 -5.83 11.86 -7.63
CA LEU A 128 -5.36 12.29 -6.31
C LEU A 128 -5.91 11.43 -5.16
N GLN A 129 -6.93 10.62 -5.39
CA GLN A 129 -7.41 9.68 -4.36
C GLN A 129 -6.43 8.53 -4.17
N SER A 130 -5.96 7.91 -5.25
CA SER A 130 -4.96 6.84 -5.17
C SER A 130 -3.62 7.35 -4.63
N VAL A 131 -3.19 8.55 -5.06
CA VAL A 131 -1.98 9.22 -4.55
C VAL A 131 -2.07 9.43 -3.03
N THR A 132 -3.17 10.02 -2.57
CA THR A 132 -3.39 10.27 -1.14
C THR A 132 -3.41 8.97 -0.34
N GLU A 133 -4.13 7.95 -0.83
CA GLU A 133 -4.25 6.67 -0.16
C GLU A 133 -2.89 5.95 -0.04
N VAL A 134 -2.10 5.91 -1.11
CA VAL A 134 -0.78 5.31 -1.08
C VAL A 134 0.10 6.06 -0.10
N LEU A 135 0.32 7.36 -0.27
CA LEU A 135 1.23 8.12 0.59
C LEU A 135 0.83 8.10 2.06
N CYS A 136 -0.44 8.40 2.36
CA CYS A 136 -0.91 8.54 3.73
C CYS A 136 -1.08 7.21 4.50
N SER A 137 -0.99 6.08 3.82
CA SER A 137 -1.05 4.75 4.42
C SER A 137 0.31 4.09 4.67
N ARG A 138 1.40 4.66 4.11
CA ARG A 138 2.75 4.09 4.23
C ARG A 138 3.45 4.54 5.52
N THR A 139 4.38 3.69 6.00
CA THR A 139 5.27 4.04 7.10
C THR A 139 6.39 4.96 6.62
N PRO A 140 7.10 5.67 7.52
CA PRO A 140 8.26 6.49 7.16
C PRO A 140 9.33 5.72 6.38
N SER A 141 9.67 4.50 6.79
CA SER A 141 10.65 3.68 6.06
C SER A 141 10.16 3.26 4.68
N GLN A 142 8.87 2.95 4.52
CA GLN A 142 8.29 2.68 3.20
C GLN A 142 8.33 3.91 2.30
N ILE A 143 8.01 5.10 2.83
CA ILE A 143 8.10 6.37 2.07
C ILE A 143 9.54 6.66 1.67
N TYR A 144 10.50 6.43 2.55
CA TYR A 144 11.92 6.62 2.23
C TYR A 144 12.36 5.76 1.03
N THR A 145 12.08 4.46 1.06
CA THR A 145 12.39 3.55 -0.04
C THR A 145 11.63 3.92 -1.32
N LEU A 146 10.35 4.23 -1.19
CA LEU A 146 9.50 4.67 -2.30
C LEU A 146 10.07 5.88 -3.03
N LYS A 147 10.55 6.90 -2.32
CA LYS A 147 11.14 8.12 -2.93
C LYS A 147 12.40 7.80 -3.74
N GLN A 148 13.25 6.90 -3.25
CA GLN A 148 14.45 6.45 -3.96
C GLN A 148 14.09 5.70 -5.24
N ILE A 149 13.16 4.77 -5.15
CA ILE A 149 12.69 3.99 -6.30
C ILE A 149 11.98 4.89 -7.31
N TYR A 150 11.14 5.82 -6.85
CA TYR A 150 10.47 6.80 -7.72
C TYR A 150 11.48 7.59 -8.56
N HIS A 151 12.49 8.15 -7.91
CA HIS A 151 13.55 8.87 -8.62
C HIS A 151 14.35 7.97 -9.58
N SER A 152 14.68 6.74 -9.16
CA SER A 152 15.40 5.78 -9.99
C SER A 152 14.61 5.36 -11.25
N MET A 153 13.28 5.21 -11.12
CA MET A 153 12.41 4.77 -12.22
C MET A 153 12.07 5.90 -13.21
N PHE A 154 11.86 7.11 -12.71
CA PHE A 154 11.27 8.20 -13.51
C PHE A 154 12.20 9.41 -13.71
N GLY A 155 13.34 9.46 -13.05
CA GLY A 155 14.32 10.56 -13.17
C GLY A 155 13.89 11.87 -12.52
N VAL A 156 12.76 11.90 -11.81
CA VAL A 156 12.20 13.07 -11.12
C VAL A 156 11.97 12.76 -9.64
N TYR A 157 12.00 13.79 -8.79
CA TYR A 157 11.68 13.63 -7.37
C TYR A 157 10.16 13.62 -7.17
N LEU A 158 9.67 12.73 -6.31
CA LEU A 158 8.25 12.60 -5.98
C LEU A 158 7.66 13.92 -5.48
N GLU A 159 8.41 14.68 -4.69
CA GLU A 159 8.01 15.97 -4.16
C GLU A 159 7.70 16.98 -5.26
N ASN A 160 8.46 16.97 -6.35
CA ASN A 160 8.25 17.87 -7.49
C ASN A 160 6.90 17.57 -8.17
N ASP A 161 6.59 16.30 -8.39
CA ASP A 161 5.33 15.90 -9.01
C ASP A 161 4.14 16.18 -8.09
N ILE A 162 4.28 15.98 -6.77
CA ILE A 162 3.26 16.39 -5.80
C ILE A 162 3.05 17.91 -5.87
N GLU A 163 4.11 18.69 -5.90
CA GLU A 163 4.02 20.14 -5.93
C GLU A 163 3.33 20.68 -7.19
N GLN A 164 3.59 20.05 -8.33
CA GLN A 164 3.01 20.45 -9.61
C GLN A 164 1.55 20.02 -9.78
N GLN A 165 1.18 18.83 -9.28
CA GLN A 165 -0.12 18.21 -9.58
C GLN A 165 -1.14 18.34 -8.45
N THR A 166 -0.77 18.93 -7.31
CA THR A 166 -1.68 19.11 -6.17
C THR A 166 -1.78 20.56 -5.75
N LEU A 167 -2.84 20.95 -5.04
CA LEU A 167 -3.12 22.33 -4.68
C LEU A 167 -3.56 22.47 -3.21
N GLY A 168 -3.44 23.69 -2.67
CA GLY A 168 -3.99 24.08 -1.37
C GLY A 168 -3.41 23.27 -0.20
N ASP A 169 -4.28 22.99 0.79
CA ASP A 169 -3.86 22.28 2.00
C ASP A 169 -3.66 20.77 1.76
N HIS A 170 -4.26 20.22 0.71
CA HIS A 170 -3.94 18.88 0.24
C HIS A 170 -2.48 18.77 -0.21
N LYS A 171 -1.96 19.74 -0.99
CA LYS A 171 -0.55 19.80 -1.35
C LYS A 171 0.33 19.86 -0.10
N LYS A 172 0.01 20.77 0.82
CA LYS A 172 0.81 21.00 2.02
C LYS A 172 0.89 19.76 2.91
N ILE A 173 -0.21 19.04 3.13
CA ILE A 173 -0.19 17.81 3.93
C ILE A 173 0.59 16.69 3.24
N LEU A 174 0.47 16.49 1.93
CA LEU A 174 1.22 15.47 1.22
C LEU A 174 2.72 15.75 1.24
N LEU A 175 3.14 16.97 0.93
CA LEU A 175 4.55 17.38 1.01
C LEU A 175 5.11 17.23 2.42
N ALA A 176 4.40 17.74 3.44
CA ALA A 176 4.82 17.59 4.83
C ALA A 176 4.92 16.11 5.22
N TYR A 177 3.99 15.27 4.79
CA TYR A 177 3.97 13.85 5.13
C TYR A 177 5.13 13.04 4.51
N VAL A 178 5.59 13.40 3.31
CA VAL A 178 6.71 12.72 2.64
C VAL A 178 8.09 13.29 3.00
N THR A 179 8.15 14.51 3.55
CA THR A 179 9.42 15.16 3.88
C THR A 179 9.75 15.17 5.38
N THR A 180 8.74 15.11 6.25
CA THR A 180 8.95 15.19 7.70
C THR A 180 9.34 13.84 8.27
N PRO A 181 10.49 13.71 8.96
CA PRO A 181 10.86 12.49 9.65
C PRO A 181 9.87 12.19 10.79
N ARG A 182 9.42 10.95 10.88
CA ARG A 182 8.54 10.49 11.96
C ARG A 182 9.11 9.22 12.59
N SER A 183 8.91 9.07 13.90
CA SER A 183 9.20 7.82 14.59
C SER A 183 8.22 6.71 14.16
N GLU A 184 8.72 5.49 14.01
CA GLU A 184 7.92 4.26 13.86
C GLU A 184 7.77 3.49 15.19
N GLY A 185 8.35 4.00 16.28
CA GLY A 185 8.27 3.41 17.60
C GLY A 185 6.88 3.52 18.25
N PHE A 186 6.70 2.75 19.32
CA PHE A 186 5.47 2.73 20.12
C PHE A 186 5.49 3.72 21.28
N GLU A 187 6.59 4.44 21.46
CA GLU A 187 6.75 5.42 22.54
C GLU A 187 5.81 6.61 22.36
N VAL A 188 5.18 7.02 23.45
CA VAL A 188 4.18 8.09 23.49
C VAL A 188 4.48 9.03 24.65
N ASP A 189 4.75 10.29 24.33
CA ASP A 189 4.87 11.37 25.32
C ASP A 189 3.46 11.87 25.69
N ARG A 190 3.03 11.62 26.92
CA ARG A 190 1.69 11.96 27.42
C ARG A 190 1.43 13.46 27.47
N GLU A 191 2.42 14.26 27.83
CA GLU A 191 2.26 15.72 27.89
C GLU A 191 2.10 16.31 26.48
N LEU A 192 2.87 15.79 25.52
CA LEU A 192 2.78 16.18 24.12
C LEU A 192 1.42 15.75 23.52
N VAL A 193 0.90 14.56 23.87
CA VAL A 193 -0.43 14.10 23.46
C VAL A 193 -1.52 15.05 23.92
N GLU A 194 -1.49 15.46 25.19
CA GLU A 194 -2.49 16.43 25.71
C GLU A 194 -2.38 17.79 25.06
N ARG A 195 -1.15 18.28 24.86
CA ARG A 195 -0.91 19.56 24.15
C ARG A 195 -1.44 19.52 22.74
N ASP A 196 -1.17 18.44 21.99
CA ASP A 196 -1.61 18.27 20.61
C ASP A 196 -3.15 18.11 20.53
N ALA A 197 -3.79 17.37 21.45
CA ALA A 197 -5.26 17.27 21.52
C ALA A 197 -5.90 18.64 21.77
N LYS A 198 -5.36 19.43 22.70
CA LYS A 198 -5.81 20.80 22.98
C LYS A 198 -5.59 21.73 21.78
N ALA A 199 -4.45 21.59 21.09
CA ALA A 199 -4.14 22.40 19.90
C ALA A 199 -5.11 22.09 18.76
N LEU A 200 -5.42 20.82 18.47
CA LEU A 200 -6.39 20.43 17.45
C LEU A 200 -7.80 20.92 17.76
N PHE A 201 -8.24 20.86 19.02
CA PHE A 201 -9.54 21.41 19.42
C PHE A 201 -9.61 22.92 19.21
N LYS A 202 -8.55 23.65 19.58
CA LYS A 202 -8.48 25.11 19.36
C LYS A 202 -8.40 25.48 17.87
N ALA A 203 -7.77 24.63 17.05
CA ALA A 203 -7.61 24.83 15.62
C ALA A 203 -8.90 24.56 14.80
N GLY A 204 -9.82 23.77 15.34
CA GLY A 204 -11.08 23.41 14.70
C GLY A 204 -12.29 23.82 15.56
N GLU A 205 -12.89 22.89 16.28
CA GLU A 205 -14.20 23.03 16.96
C GLU A 205 -14.36 24.29 17.87
N LYS A 206 -13.25 24.88 18.33
CA LYS A 206 -13.30 26.07 19.22
C LYS A 206 -13.32 27.40 18.46
N LYS A 207 -13.07 27.44 17.17
CA LYS A 207 -12.99 28.71 16.41
C LYS A 207 -13.92 28.71 15.19
N LEU A 208 -14.25 29.88 14.68
CA LEU A 208 -14.91 30.03 13.40
C LEU A 208 -13.86 29.86 12.28
N GLY A 209 -14.05 28.86 11.43
CA GLY A 209 -13.06 28.40 10.45
C GLY A 209 -11.99 27.50 11.09
N THR A 210 -11.12 26.95 10.26
CA THR A 210 -10.11 25.95 10.67
C THR A 210 -8.69 26.50 10.55
N ASP A 211 -7.80 26.14 11.45
CA ASP A 211 -6.37 26.34 11.32
C ASP A 211 -5.73 25.05 10.76
N GLU A 212 -5.73 24.94 9.45
CA GLU A 212 -5.21 23.79 8.72
C GLU A 212 -3.73 23.54 8.99
N LYS A 213 -2.94 24.60 9.27
CA LYS A 213 -1.50 24.48 9.58
C LYS A 213 -1.26 23.62 10.82
N THR A 214 -2.09 23.76 11.84
CA THR A 214 -2.01 22.95 13.07
C THR A 214 -2.33 21.48 12.77
N PHE A 215 -3.36 21.20 11.97
CA PHE A 215 -3.66 19.83 11.53
C PHE A 215 -2.52 19.23 10.70
N ILE A 216 -1.99 19.98 9.72
CA ILE A 216 -0.87 19.53 8.87
C ILE A 216 0.32 19.17 9.74
N ARG A 217 0.74 20.06 10.64
CA ARG A 217 1.89 19.84 11.51
C ARG A 217 1.74 18.58 12.35
N ILE A 218 0.64 18.45 13.08
CA ILE A 218 0.45 17.31 13.99
C ILE A 218 0.35 15.99 13.22
N PHE A 219 -0.40 15.95 12.12
CA PHE A 219 -0.58 14.73 11.33
C PHE A 219 0.67 14.32 10.55
N SER A 220 1.56 15.26 10.22
CA SER A 220 2.81 14.96 9.52
C SER A 220 4.00 14.67 10.44
N GLU A 221 3.98 15.15 11.68
CA GLU A 221 5.12 14.98 12.61
C GLU A 221 4.97 13.80 13.57
N ARG A 222 3.75 13.41 13.93
CA ARG A 222 3.52 12.42 14.99
C ARG A 222 3.57 10.99 14.46
N SER A 223 4.11 10.07 15.29
CA SER A 223 4.06 8.63 15.03
C SER A 223 2.62 8.11 15.02
N ARG A 224 2.42 6.92 14.45
CA ARG A 224 1.09 6.27 14.49
C ARG A 224 0.60 6.05 15.92
N ALA A 225 1.47 5.58 16.82
CA ALA A 225 1.14 5.36 18.22
C ALA A 225 0.72 6.68 18.90
N HIS A 226 1.42 7.76 18.60
CA HIS A 226 1.11 9.08 19.15
C HIS A 226 -0.23 9.61 18.63
N LEU A 227 -0.55 9.46 17.34
CA LEU A 227 -1.84 9.85 16.77
C LEU A 227 -3.02 9.08 17.39
N VAL A 228 -2.84 7.78 17.66
CA VAL A 228 -3.84 6.97 18.38
C VAL A 228 -4.07 7.49 19.80
N ALA A 229 -2.99 7.84 20.51
CA ALA A 229 -3.08 8.41 21.84
C ALA A 229 -3.75 9.80 21.83
N ILE A 230 -3.46 10.63 20.81
CA ILE A 230 -4.14 11.93 20.64
C ILE A 230 -5.64 11.75 20.42
N ASP A 231 -6.08 10.79 19.54
CA ASP A 231 -7.54 10.54 19.35
C ASP A 231 -8.22 10.10 20.63
N SER A 232 -7.56 9.27 21.45
CA SER A 232 -8.07 8.83 22.75
C SER A 232 -8.16 9.99 23.74
N SER A 233 -7.12 10.81 23.84
CA SER A 233 -7.10 12.00 24.70
C SER A 233 -8.13 13.05 24.27
N TYR A 234 -8.25 13.29 22.97
CA TYR A 234 -9.23 14.20 22.40
C TYR A 234 -10.66 13.78 22.77
N ARG A 235 -10.97 12.50 22.64
CA ARG A 235 -12.29 11.95 23.01
C ARG A 235 -12.56 12.09 24.51
N ASN A 236 -11.58 11.83 25.36
CA ASN A 236 -11.71 11.97 26.81
C ASN A 236 -11.95 13.43 27.22
N MET A 237 -11.29 14.38 26.57
CA MET A 237 -11.40 15.80 26.91
C MET A 237 -12.69 16.46 26.37
N TYR A 238 -13.10 16.09 25.16
CA TYR A 238 -14.13 16.84 24.40
C TYR A 238 -15.35 15.99 24.01
N GLY A 239 -15.40 14.70 24.35
CA GLY A 239 -16.52 13.81 24.06
C GLY A 239 -16.63 13.35 22.61
N ASN A 240 -15.98 14.02 21.67
CA ASN A 240 -15.97 13.68 20.25
C ASN A 240 -14.67 12.94 19.84
N SER A 241 -14.74 12.06 18.84
CA SER A 241 -13.52 11.49 18.25
C SER A 241 -12.83 12.51 17.36
N LEU A 242 -11.49 12.44 17.29
CA LEU A 242 -10.71 13.26 16.34
C LEU A 242 -11.16 13.03 14.88
N LYS A 243 -11.61 11.81 14.55
CA LYS A 243 -12.19 11.51 13.25
C LYS A 243 -13.43 12.35 12.96
N LYS A 244 -14.30 12.59 13.96
CA LYS A 244 -15.51 13.43 13.81
C LYS A 244 -15.10 14.89 13.63
N ALA A 245 -14.14 15.36 14.44
CA ALA A 245 -13.61 16.71 14.32
C ALA A 245 -12.99 16.97 12.93
N VAL A 246 -12.13 16.04 12.41
CA VAL A 246 -11.60 16.18 11.05
C VAL A 246 -12.71 16.31 10.00
N LYS A 247 -13.80 15.53 10.12
CA LYS A 247 -14.90 15.58 9.15
C LYS A 247 -15.74 16.87 9.23
N SER A 248 -15.86 17.49 10.41
CA SER A 248 -16.59 18.75 10.56
C SER A 248 -15.75 19.95 10.13
N GLU A 249 -14.44 19.88 10.30
CA GLU A 249 -13.52 21.00 10.13
C GLU A 249 -12.84 21.05 8.76
N THR A 250 -12.82 19.93 8.03
CA THR A 250 -12.10 19.84 6.76
C THR A 250 -12.95 19.20 5.68
N SER A 251 -12.53 19.32 4.41
CA SER A 251 -13.28 18.78 3.27
C SER A 251 -12.36 18.28 2.16
N GLY A 252 -12.93 17.56 1.20
CA GLY A 252 -12.29 17.18 -0.05
C GLY A 252 -11.06 16.29 0.14
N LYS A 253 -10.00 16.54 -0.62
CA LYS A 253 -8.78 15.73 -0.60
C LYS A 253 -7.93 15.95 0.65
N PHE A 254 -8.01 17.11 1.28
CA PHE A 254 -7.37 17.38 2.56
C PHE A 254 -8.01 16.53 3.68
N GLU A 255 -9.33 16.50 3.79
CA GLU A 255 -10.05 15.60 4.69
C GLU A 255 -9.65 14.13 4.46
N LEU A 256 -9.63 13.71 3.18
CA LEU A 256 -9.24 12.35 2.81
C LEU A 256 -7.84 12.01 3.34
N ALA A 257 -6.87 12.91 3.20
CA ALA A 257 -5.50 12.68 3.68
C ALA A 257 -5.46 12.50 5.21
N LEU A 258 -6.05 13.43 5.96
CA LEU A 258 -6.10 13.36 7.42
C LEU A 258 -6.82 12.09 7.91
N LEU A 259 -7.95 11.75 7.30
CA LEU A 259 -8.70 10.53 7.66
C LEU A 259 -7.95 9.26 7.31
N THR A 260 -7.21 9.22 6.21
CA THR A 260 -6.38 8.08 5.84
C THR A 260 -5.24 7.89 6.83
N ILE A 261 -4.52 8.96 7.17
CA ILE A 261 -3.45 8.95 8.18
C ILE A 261 -3.99 8.42 9.52
N LEU A 262 -5.07 9.01 10.02
CA LEU A 262 -5.65 8.64 11.32
C LEU A 262 -6.18 7.20 11.35
N GLN A 263 -6.89 6.77 10.32
CA GLN A 263 -7.43 5.41 10.26
C GLN A 263 -6.34 4.35 10.09
N CYS A 264 -5.29 4.65 9.31
CA CYS A 264 -4.13 3.77 9.18
C CYS A 264 -3.25 3.77 10.42
N ALA A 265 -3.23 4.84 11.21
CA ALA A 265 -2.59 4.85 12.52
C ALA A 265 -3.26 3.86 13.48
N HIS A 266 -4.60 3.81 13.50
CA HIS A 266 -5.36 2.89 14.32
C HIS A 266 -5.28 1.43 13.83
N ASN A 267 -5.62 1.19 12.57
CA ASN A 267 -5.65 -0.15 11.99
C ASN A 267 -5.70 -0.08 10.45
N PRO A 268 -4.56 -0.24 9.76
CA PRO A 268 -4.51 -0.18 8.31
C PRO A 268 -5.34 -1.29 7.64
N ALA A 269 -5.38 -2.49 8.22
CA ALA A 269 -6.16 -3.59 7.65
C ALA A 269 -7.67 -3.30 7.65
N LYS A 270 -8.16 -2.69 8.72
CA LYS A 270 -9.55 -2.22 8.82
C LYS A 270 -9.86 -1.09 7.83
N TYR A 271 -8.88 -0.23 7.56
CA TYR A 271 -9.00 0.81 6.54
C TYR A 271 -9.15 0.20 5.15
N PHE A 272 -8.22 -0.68 4.76
CA PHE A 272 -8.23 -1.30 3.43
C PHE A 272 -9.41 -2.26 3.22
N ALA A 273 -9.87 -2.97 4.25
CA ALA A 273 -11.11 -3.74 4.19
C ALA A 273 -12.33 -2.88 3.79
N LYS A 274 -12.40 -1.64 4.30
CA LYS A 274 -13.46 -0.69 3.91
C LYS A 274 -13.28 -0.17 2.48
N VAL A 275 -12.04 0.08 2.06
CA VAL A 275 -11.73 0.53 0.69
C VAL A 275 -12.14 -0.54 -0.30
N LEU A 276 -11.76 -1.81 -0.06
CA LEU A 276 -12.14 -2.94 -0.90
C LEU A 276 -13.66 -3.15 -0.96
N HIS A 277 -14.32 -3.06 0.19
CA HIS A 277 -15.79 -3.16 0.21
C HIS A 277 -16.44 -2.07 -0.64
N LYS A 278 -16.00 -0.82 -0.49
CA LYS A 278 -16.51 0.30 -1.28
C LYS A 278 -16.26 0.11 -2.78
N ALA A 279 -15.12 -0.46 -3.16
CA ALA A 279 -14.78 -0.73 -4.56
C ALA A 279 -15.67 -1.80 -5.20
N MET A 280 -16.29 -2.66 -4.39
CA MET A 280 -17.13 -3.78 -4.81
C MET A 280 -18.63 -3.57 -4.50
N THR A 281 -19.02 -2.42 -3.96
CA THR A 281 -20.41 -2.12 -3.64
C THR A 281 -20.87 -0.88 -4.38
N GLY A 282 -21.97 -0.99 -5.12
CA GLY A 282 -22.54 0.11 -5.91
C GLY A 282 -22.90 -0.33 -7.32
N LEU A 283 -22.99 0.62 -8.24
CA LEU A 283 -23.25 0.34 -9.65
C LEU A 283 -21.91 0.01 -10.35
N GLY A 284 -21.56 -1.28 -10.43
CA GLY A 284 -20.31 -1.76 -11.01
C GLY A 284 -19.17 -1.81 -9.99
N THR A 285 -18.02 -2.33 -10.44
CA THR A 285 -16.80 -2.52 -9.64
C THR A 285 -15.76 -1.46 -9.98
N ASP A 286 -15.20 -0.81 -8.97
CA ASP A 286 -14.01 0.03 -9.14
C ASP A 286 -12.76 -0.86 -9.21
N ASP A 287 -12.50 -1.39 -10.41
CA ASP A 287 -11.39 -2.31 -10.66
C ASP A 287 -10.02 -1.66 -10.39
N THR A 288 -9.88 -0.37 -10.64
CA THR A 288 -8.63 0.35 -10.37
C THR A 288 -8.28 0.32 -8.90
N THR A 289 -9.25 0.59 -8.04
CA THR A 289 -9.07 0.50 -6.59
C THR A 289 -8.90 -0.95 -6.14
N LEU A 290 -9.65 -1.89 -6.70
CA LEU A 290 -9.56 -3.31 -6.37
C LEU A 290 -8.17 -3.87 -6.67
N ILE A 291 -7.66 -3.65 -7.90
CA ILE A 291 -6.31 -4.04 -8.31
C ILE A 291 -5.26 -3.40 -7.40
N ARG A 292 -5.32 -2.07 -7.23
CA ARG A 292 -4.36 -1.32 -6.42
C ARG A 292 -4.23 -1.91 -5.02
N VAL A 293 -5.33 -2.11 -4.32
CA VAL A 293 -5.28 -2.58 -2.94
C VAL A 293 -4.82 -4.03 -2.86
N ILE A 294 -5.36 -4.94 -3.69
CA ILE A 294 -4.95 -6.35 -3.65
C ILE A 294 -3.46 -6.46 -3.96
N VAL A 295 -2.99 -5.88 -5.06
CA VAL A 295 -1.61 -5.99 -5.51
C VAL A 295 -0.62 -5.36 -4.52
N THR A 296 -0.94 -4.21 -3.93
CA THR A 296 -0.01 -3.54 -3.01
C THR A 296 -0.02 -4.11 -1.60
N ARG A 297 -1.05 -4.89 -1.21
CA ARG A 297 -1.17 -5.39 0.18
C ARG A 297 -0.90 -6.89 0.33
N THR A 298 -0.88 -7.68 -0.76
CA THR A 298 -0.68 -9.14 -0.75
C THR A 298 0.57 -9.54 0.03
N GLU A 299 1.70 -8.89 -0.20
CA GLU A 299 2.99 -9.19 0.46
C GLU A 299 3.18 -8.44 1.80
N ILE A 300 2.18 -7.68 2.28
CA ILE A 300 2.32 -6.84 3.48
C ILE A 300 1.41 -7.30 4.61
N ASP A 301 0.08 -7.19 4.45
CA ASP A 301 -0.88 -7.41 5.53
C ASP A 301 -2.24 -7.94 5.05
N MET A 302 -2.31 -8.56 3.88
CA MET A 302 -3.56 -9.01 3.29
C MET A 302 -4.32 -10.02 4.18
N GLN A 303 -3.64 -10.84 4.98
CA GLN A 303 -4.31 -11.74 5.93
C GLN A 303 -5.15 -10.97 6.95
N TYR A 304 -4.60 -9.88 7.49
CA TYR A 304 -5.36 -9.04 8.42
C TYR A 304 -6.50 -8.29 7.73
N ILE A 305 -6.31 -7.87 6.48
CA ILE A 305 -7.37 -7.24 5.68
C ILE A 305 -8.53 -8.23 5.47
N LYS A 306 -8.24 -9.48 5.12
CA LYS A 306 -9.25 -10.56 4.98
C LYS A 306 -10.01 -10.78 6.28
N ALA A 307 -9.30 -10.86 7.40
CA ALA A 307 -9.91 -11.03 8.72
C ALA A 307 -10.82 -9.85 9.10
N GLU A 308 -10.37 -8.62 8.90
CA GLU A 308 -11.18 -7.42 9.16
C GLU A 308 -12.38 -7.30 8.21
N TYR A 309 -12.24 -7.74 6.96
CA TYR A 309 -13.31 -7.78 5.99
C TYR A 309 -14.41 -8.75 6.43
N GLN A 310 -14.04 -10.01 6.73
CA GLN A 310 -14.94 -11.05 7.22
C GLN A 310 -15.64 -10.63 8.51
N LYS A 311 -14.88 -10.09 9.49
CA LYS A 311 -15.41 -9.60 10.75
C LYS A 311 -16.50 -8.54 10.55
N LYS A 312 -16.28 -7.63 9.62
CA LYS A 312 -17.16 -6.48 9.43
C LYS A 312 -18.36 -6.78 8.52
N TYR A 313 -18.13 -7.52 7.42
CA TYR A 313 -19.14 -7.70 6.35
C TYR A 313 -19.77 -9.08 6.32
N ARG A 314 -19.32 -10.00 7.19
CA ARG A 314 -19.87 -11.37 7.31
C ARG A 314 -19.79 -12.19 6.02
N LYS A 315 -18.93 -11.80 5.09
CA LYS A 315 -18.61 -12.45 3.84
C LYS A 315 -17.10 -12.47 3.68
N SER A 316 -16.52 -13.56 3.15
CA SER A 316 -15.09 -13.60 2.89
C SER A 316 -14.71 -12.60 1.79
N LEU A 317 -13.48 -12.08 1.85
CA LEU A 317 -12.97 -11.20 0.79
C LEU A 317 -12.87 -11.97 -0.53
N ASN A 318 -12.47 -13.24 -0.50
CA ASN A 318 -12.39 -14.09 -1.69
C ASN A 318 -13.76 -14.25 -2.36
N ASP A 319 -14.83 -14.51 -1.60
CA ASP A 319 -16.18 -14.62 -2.15
C ASP A 319 -16.68 -13.28 -2.72
N ALA A 320 -16.32 -12.17 -2.07
CA ALA A 320 -16.67 -10.86 -2.59
C ALA A 320 -15.97 -10.58 -3.93
N VAL A 321 -14.67 -10.83 -4.04
CA VAL A 321 -13.90 -10.66 -5.28
C VAL A 321 -14.40 -11.63 -6.35
N HIS A 322 -14.72 -12.88 -5.98
CA HIS A 322 -15.26 -13.86 -6.92
C HIS A 322 -16.57 -13.39 -7.53
N SER A 323 -17.48 -12.81 -6.74
CA SER A 323 -18.77 -12.33 -7.25
C SER A 323 -18.68 -11.10 -8.15
N GLU A 324 -17.66 -10.27 -7.97
CA GLU A 324 -17.50 -8.98 -8.66
C GLU A 324 -16.56 -9.02 -9.87
N THR A 325 -15.87 -10.13 -10.09
CA THR A 325 -14.88 -10.27 -11.16
C THR A 325 -15.12 -11.52 -11.99
N SER A 326 -14.44 -11.68 -13.14
CA SER A 326 -14.61 -12.81 -14.05
C SER A 326 -13.34 -13.20 -14.79
N GLY A 327 -13.30 -14.39 -15.39
CA GLY A 327 -12.24 -14.88 -16.23
C GLY A 327 -10.87 -14.92 -15.58
N HIS A 328 -9.81 -14.81 -16.36
CA HIS A 328 -8.42 -14.84 -15.88
C HIS A 328 -8.07 -13.71 -14.91
N TYR A 329 -8.72 -12.56 -15.04
CA TYR A 329 -8.59 -11.46 -14.06
C TYR A 329 -9.02 -11.90 -12.66
N ARG A 330 -10.18 -12.57 -12.53
CA ARG A 330 -10.63 -13.17 -11.27
C ARG A 330 -9.62 -14.18 -10.75
N SER A 331 -9.16 -15.11 -11.60
CA SER A 331 -8.20 -16.14 -11.23
C SER A 331 -6.92 -15.53 -10.66
N PHE A 332 -6.40 -14.48 -11.30
CA PHE A 332 -5.21 -13.78 -10.83
C PHE A 332 -5.40 -13.13 -9.45
N LEU A 333 -6.50 -12.37 -9.25
CA LEU A 333 -6.77 -11.73 -7.98
C LEU A 333 -6.97 -12.75 -6.84
N LEU A 334 -7.68 -13.85 -7.11
CA LEU A 334 -7.89 -14.90 -6.12
C LEU A 334 -6.59 -15.63 -5.78
N SER A 335 -5.68 -15.84 -6.74
CA SER A 335 -4.35 -16.38 -6.48
C SER A 335 -3.55 -15.49 -5.54
N LEU A 336 -3.61 -14.16 -5.70
CA LEU A 336 -2.97 -13.21 -4.79
C LEU A 336 -3.61 -13.18 -3.39
N LEU A 337 -4.92 -13.36 -3.29
CA LEU A 337 -5.62 -13.43 -2.02
C LEU A 337 -5.34 -14.74 -1.25
N GLY A 338 -4.87 -15.76 -1.94
CA GLY A 338 -4.64 -17.08 -1.36
C GLY A 338 -5.93 -17.73 -0.84
N PRO A 339 -5.83 -18.91 -0.21
CA PRO A 339 -7.00 -19.64 0.30
C PRO A 339 -7.71 -18.89 1.44
N ASN A 340 -8.99 -19.16 1.62
CA ASN A 340 -9.71 -18.76 2.82
C ASN A 340 -9.16 -19.55 4.01
N ARG A 341 -8.50 -18.88 4.92
CA ARG A 341 -8.05 -19.45 6.20
C ARG A 341 -8.88 -18.89 7.32
#